data_ab5d8121fab5f83752d7dbde729cca2c
#
_entry.id   ab5d8121fab5f83752d7dbde729cca2c
#
_cell.length_a   1.000
_cell.length_b   1.000
_cell.length_c   1.000
_cell.angle_alpha   90.00
_cell.angle_beta   90.00
_cell.angle_gamma   90.00
#
_symmetry.space_group_name_H-M   'P 1'
#
loop_
_entity.id
_entity.type
_entity.pdbx_description
1 polymer ?
#
loop_
_entity_poly.entity_id
_entity_poly.type
_entity_poly.pdbx_seq_one_letter_code
_entity_poly.pdbx_strand_id
1 'polypeptide(L)'
;MNLVIIRHGDPDYEHDTLTEHGWTEAEVLAHRMEKMNVKDFYVSPLGRAQDTASCTLKQMNRTATTFDWLQEFPARVFLDEAATKESLLAAYPDRQVRNGRLTANVCW
;
A
#
# COMPACT_ATOMS: atom_id res chain seq x y z
N MET A 1 -18.95 11.99 -8.99
CA MET A 1 -18.39 10.93 -8.15
C MET A 1 -16.98 11.30 -7.74
N ASN A 2 -16.67 11.24 -6.47
CA ASN A 2 -15.32 11.49 -5.95
C ASN A 2 -14.69 10.19 -5.49
N LEU A 3 -13.48 9.93 -5.93
CA LEU A 3 -12.71 8.76 -5.54
C LEU A 3 -11.54 9.18 -4.67
N VAL A 4 -11.43 8.62 -3.48
CA VAL A 4 -10.30 8.84 -2.58
C VAL A 4 -9.46 7.57 -2.57
N ILE A 5 -8.21 7.69 -2.96
CA ILE A 5 -7.26 6.58 -2.97
C ILE A 5 -6.30 6.77 -1.80
N ILE A 6 -6.22 5.74 -0.96
CA ILE A 6 -5.40 5.79 0.25
C ILE A 6 -4.35 4.67 0.16
N ARG A 7 -3.10 5.03 0.41
CA ARG A 7 -2.02 4.07 0.54
C ARG A 7 -1.94 3.60 1.99
N HIS A 8 -1.52 2.34 2.18
CA HIS A 8 -1.25 1.82 3.52
C HIS A 8 -0.19 2.66 4.26
N GLY A 9 -0.22 2.63 5.57
CA GLY A 9 0.80 3.25 6.43
C GLY A 9 2.16 2.57 6.30
N ASP A 10 3.13 3.04 7.07
CA ASP A 10 4.48 2.48 7.06
C ASP A 10 4.45 0.97 7.32
N PRO A 11 4.85 0.14 6.36
CA PRO A 11 4.59 -1.29 6.41
C PRO A 11 5.69 -2.09 7.08
N ASP A 12 5.28 -3.13 7.78
CA ASP A 12 6.11 -4.26 8.14
C ASP A 12 5.81 -5.38 7.14
N TYR A 13 6.62 -5.50 6.11
CA TYR A 13 6.40 -6.48 5.05
C TYR A 13 6.63 -7.92 5.50
N GLU A 14 7.43 -8.13 6.52
CA GLU A 14 7.70 -9.47 7.04
C GLU A 14 6.46 -10.10 7.66
N HIS A 15 5.68 -9.30 8.37
CA HIS A 15 4.47 -9.76 9.07
C HIS A 15 3.17 -9.32 8.38
N ASP A 16 3.27 -8.64 7.23
CA ASP A 16 2.14 -8.06 6.50
C ASP A 16 1.22 -7.22 7.40
N THR A 17 1.82 -6.31 8.13
CA THR A 17 1.14 -5.40 9.04
C THR A 17 1.78 -4.01 8.96
N LEU A 18 1.52 -3.17 9.94
CA LEU A 18 2.10 -1.84 10.06
C LEU A 18 3.18 -1.82 11.15
N THR A 19 4.18 -0.98 10.95
CA THR A 19 5.12 -0.64 12.02
C THR A 19 4.42 0.22 13.07
N GLU A 20 5.07 0.48 14.19
CA GLU A 20 4.56 1.40 15.22
C GLU A 20 4.26 2.78 14.62
N HIS A 21 5.15 3.28 13.77
CA HIS A 21 4.95 4.51 13.03
C HIS A 21 3.75 4.42 12.07
N GLY A 22 3.57 3.31 11.39
CA GLY A 22 2.44 3.06 10.49
C GLY A 22 1.10 3.07 11.23
N TRP A 23 1.03 2.55 12.43
CA TRP A 23 -0.17 2.62 13.26
C TRP A 23 -0.50 4.06 13.66
N THR A 24 0.51 4.87 13.97
CA THR A 24 0.32 6.30 14.23
C THR A 24 -0.24 7.02 13.00
N GLU A 25 0.29 6.71 11.82
CA GLU A 25 -0.23 7.25 10.56
C GLU A 25 -1.69 6.85 10.32
N ALA A 26 -2.03 5.60 10.61
CA ALA A 26 -3.40 5.11 10.46
C ALA A 26 -4.38 5.82 11.40
N GLU A 27 -3.97 6.14 12.60
CA GLU A 27 -4.79 6.91 13.56
C GLU A 27 -5.00 8.35 13.09
N VAL A 28 -3.95 9.00 12.60
CA VAL A 28 -4.05 10.36 12.04
C VAL A 28 -4.99 10.37 10.83
N LEU A 29 -4.87 9.37 9.97
CA LEU A 29 -5.76 9.20 8.84
C LEU A 29 -7.22 9.04 9.27
N ALA A 30 -7.46 8.26 10.31
CA ALA A 30 -8.82 8.06 10.85
C ALA A 30 -9.47 9.37 11.26
N HIS A 31 -8.73 10.24 11.94
CA HIS A 31 -9.23 11.56 12.32
C HIS A 31 -9.54 12.44 11.11
N ARG A 32 -8.75 12.33 10.07
CA ARG A 32 -8.98 13.09 8.83
C ARG A 32 -10.18 12.55 8.06
N MET A 33 -10.31 11.24 7.98
CA MET A 33 -11.42 10.58 7.29
C MET A 33 -12.77 10.83 7.95
N GLU A 34 -12.79 10.98 9.26
CA GLU A 34 -14.00 11.30 10.02
C GLU A 34 -14.69 12.57 9.54
N LYS A 35 -13.90 13.52 9.04
CA LYS A 35 -14.40 14.80 8.51
C LYS A 35 -14.87 14.71 7.07
N MET A 36 -14.61 13.61 6.40
CA MET A 36 -14.99 13.39 5.01
C MET A 36 -16.29 12.62 4.94
N ASN A 37 -17.18 13.05 4.05
CA ASN A 37 -18.44 12.36 3.81
C ASN A 37 -18.22 11.24 2.78
N VAL A 38 -17.76 10.09 3.24
CA VAL A 38 -17.50 8.93 2.40
C VAL A 38 -18.67 7.96 2.47
N LYS A 39 -19.15 7.55 1.31
CA LYS A 39 -20.30 6.65 1.21
C LYS A 39 -19.90 5.19 1.35
N ASP A 40 -18.92 4.75 0.57
CA ASP A 40 -18.49 3.36 0.52
C ASP A 40 -16.99 3.24 0.75
N PHE A 41 -16.59 2.19 1.46
CA PHE A 41 -15.20 1.86 1.71
C PHE A 41 -14.83 0.53 1.06
N TYR A 42 -13.70 0.52 0.39
CA TYR A 42 -13.12 -0.66 -0.24
C TYR A 42 -11.69 -0.84 0.22
N VAL A 43 -11.27 -2.07 0.44
CA VAL A 43 -9.96 -2.37 0.98
C VAL A 43 -9.33 -3.60 0.32
N SER A 44 -8.01 -3.56 0.20
CA SER A 44 -7.21 -4.70 -0.25
C SER A 44 -7.23 -5.82 0.80
N PRO A 45 -7.09 -7.09 0.39
CA PRO A 45 -7.00 -8.21 1.32
C PRO A 45 -5.66 -8.28 2.08
N LEU A 46 -4.66 -7.50 1.68
CA LEU A 46 -3.35 -7.52 2.35
C LEU A 46 -3.45 -6.99 3.78
N GLY A 47 -2.73 -7.63 4.70
CA GLY A 47 -2.78 -7.29 6.13
C GLY A 47 -2.44 -5.83 6.42
N ARG A 48 -1.41 -5.29 5.78
CA ARG A 48 -1.04 -3.87 5.94
C ARG A 48 -2.15 -2.90 5.49
N ALA A 49 -2.91 -3.26 4.47
CA ALA A 49 -4.05 -2.45 4.02
C ALA A 49 -5.24 -2.57 4.97
N GLN A 50 -5.54 -3.78 5.42
CA GLN A 50 -6.59 -4.05 6.40
C GLN A 50 -6.30 -3.29 7.71
N ASP A 51 -5.08 -3.32 8.18
CA ASP A 51 -4.66 -2.64 9.40
C ASP A 51 -4.76 -1.12 9.26
N THR A 52 -4.34 -0.57 8.11
CA THR A 52 -4.48 0.86 7.86
C THR A 52 -5.94 1.29 7.88
N ALA A 53 -6.83 0.51 7.28
CA ALA A 53 -8.25 0.80 7.24
C ALA A 53 -8.94 0.59 8.60
N SER A 54 -8.44 -0.31 9.42
CA SER A 54 -9.08 -0.69 10.69
C SER A 54 -9.32 0.47 11.63
N CYS A 55 -8.36 1.37 11.77
CA CYS A 55 -8.49 2.55 12.63
C CYS A 55 -9.62 3.46 12.14
N THR A 56 -9.69 3.73 10.85
CA THR A 56 -10.74 4.56 10.25
C THR A 56 -12.12 3.91 10.39
N LEU A 57 -12.23 2.64 10.04
CA LEU A 57 -13.52 1.91 10.09
C LEU A 57 -14.05 1.80 11.52
N LYS A 58 -13.18 1.54 12.48
CA LYS A 58 -13.54 1.47 13.88
C LYS A 58 -14.03 2.81 14.40
N GLN A 59 -13.31 3.89 14.08
CA GLN A 59 -13.65 5.24 14.54
C GLN A 59 -14.97 5.73 13.94
N MET A 60 -15.23 5.42 12.67
CA MET A 60 -16.45 5.81 11.97
C MET A 60 -17.60 4.82 12.15
N ASN A 61 -17.36 3.70 12.80
CA ASN A 61 -18.31 2.59 12.94
C ASN A 61 -18.85 2.14 11.58
N ARG A 62 -17.94 1.93 10.64
CA ARG A 62 -18.23 1.52 9.27
C ARG A 62 -17.55 0.21 8.92
N THR A 63 -18.01 -0.41 7.86
CA THR A 63 -17.40 -1.62 7.30
C THR A 63 -16.89 -1.34 5.88
N ALA A 64 -15.90 -2.10 5.45
CA ALA A 64 -15.37 -2.02 4.10
C ALA A 64 -15.56 -3.34 3.37
N THR A 65 -15.71 -3.26 2.05
CA THR A 65 -15.74 -4.44 1.19
C THR A 65 -14.32 -4.74 0.73
N THR A 66 -13.90 -5.98 0.88
CA THR A 66 -12.58 -6.45 0.44
C THR A 66 -12.67 -7.00 -0.98
N PHE A 67 -11.82 -6.49 -1.85
CA PHE A 67 -11.68 -6.98 -3.22
C PHE A 67 -10.26 -7.47 -3.48
N ASP A 68 -10.12 -8.69 -3.97
CA ASP A 68 -8.82 -9.30 -4.26
C ASP A 68 -8.01 -8.51 -5.29
N TRP A 69 -8.66 -7.90 -6.25
CA TRP A 69 -8.00 -7.12 -7.31
C TRP A 69 -7.41 -5.79 -6.82
N LEU A 70 -7.69 -5.39 -5.57
CA LEU A 70 -7.07 -4.22 -4.95
C LEU A 70 -5.68 -4.50 -4.40
N GLN A 71 -5.20 -5.73 -4.47
CA GLN A 71 -3.82 -6.03 -4.09
C GLN A 71 -2.83 -5.29 -4.96
N GLU A 72 -1.77 -4.81 -4.34
CA GLU A 72 -0.64 -4.29 -5.08
C GLU A 72 -0.12 -5.35 -6.04
N PHE A 73 0.07 -4.95 -7.28
CA PHE A 73 0.66 -5.84 -8.27
C PHE A 73 2.08 -6.21 -7.84
N PRO A 74 2.39 -7.50 -7.67
CA PRO A 74 3.73 -7.92 -7.24
C PRO A 74 4.70 -7.83 -8.43
N ALA A 75 5.01 -6.60 -8.84
CA ALA A 75 5.93 -6.34 -9.93
C ALA A 75 7.36 -6.67 -9.52
N ARG A 76 7.64 -7.94 -9.32
CA ARG A 76 8.98 -8.44 -9.07
C ARG A 76 9.53 -8.98 -10.37
N VAL A 77 10.53 -8.29 -10.89
CA VAL A 77 11.26 -8.76 -12.06
C VAL A 77 12.58 -9.32 -11.56
N PHE A 78 12.80 -10.60 -11.81
CA PHE A 78 14.10 -11.21 -11.55
C PHE A 78 15.06 -10.79 -12.66
N LEU A 79 16.23 -10.32 -12.25
CA LEU A 79 17.29 -9.96 -13.18
C LEU A 79 18.17 -11.18 -13.41
N ASP A 80 18.37 -11.52 -14.68
CA ASP A 80 19.49 -12.36 -15.05
C ASP A 80 20.79 -11.63 -14.76
N GLU A 81 21.85 -12.37 -14.46
CA GLU A 81 23.18 -11.79 -14.26
C GLU A 81 23.64 -10.93 -15.44
N ALA A 82 23.15 -11.26 -16.64
CA ALA A 82 23.44 -10.50 -17.87
C ALA A 82 22.56 -9.26 -18.01
N ALA A 83 21.39 -9.20 -17.37
CA ALA A 83 20.55 -8.00 -17.34
C ALA A 83 21.09 -7.11 -16.22
N THR A 84 22.01 -6.26 -16.56
CA THR A 84 22.71 -5.47 -15.57
C THR A 84 21.77 -4.51 -14.87
N LYS A 85 22.02 -4.32 -13.59
CA LYS A 85 21.43 -3.28 -12.78
C LYS A 85 21.40 -1.93 -13.52
N GLU A 86 22.45 -1.65 -14.27
CA GLU A 86 22.59 -0.43 -15.06
C GLU A 86 21.58 -0.32 -16.20
N SER A 87 21.33 -1.40 -16.92
CA SER A 87 20.33 -1.42 -18.01
C SER A 87 18.93 -1.12 -17.51
N LEU A 88 18.59 -1.65 -16.34
CA LEU A 88 17.28 -1.41 -15.73
C LEU A 88 17.15 -0.02 -15.15
N LEU A 89 18.19 0.48 -14.51
CA LEU A 89 18.20 1.85 -13.99
C LEU A 89 18.19 2.88 -15.12
N ALA A 90 18.77 2.57 -16.27
CA ALA A 90 18.68 3.43 -17.45
C ALA A 90 17.25 3.47 -18.03
N ALA A 91 16.55 2.34 -18.03
CA ALA A 91 15.17 2.25 -18.49
C ALA A 91 14.17 2.83 -17.47
N TYR A 92 14.46 2.68 -16.18
CA TYR A 92 13.59 3.11 -15.07
C TYR A 92 14.39 3.82 -14.00
N PRO A 93 14.81 5.08 -14.22
CA PRO A 93 15.72 5.80 -13.32
C PRO A 93 15.15 6.02 -11.93
N ASP A 94 13.83 6.00 -11.77
CA ASP A 94 13.14 6.19 -10.49
C ASP A 94 12.94 4.88 -9.71
N ARG A 95 13.52 3.78 -10.18
CA ARG A 95 13.35 2.46 -9.58
C ARG A 95 14.60 2.03 -8.82
N GLN A 96 14.37 1.30 -7.76
CA GLN A 96 15.45 0.68 -6.98
C GLN A 96 15.54 -0.80 -7.27
N VAL A 97 16.75 -1.29 -7.43
CA VAL A 97 17.03 -2.72 -7.56
C VAL A 97 17.54 -3.22 -6.22
N ARG A 98 16.83 -4.19 -5.63
CA ARG A 98 17.21 -4.83 -4.38
C ARG A 98 17.35 -6.32 -4.57
N ASN A 99 18.48 -6.90 -4.14
CA ASN A 99 18.71 -8.35 -4.22
C ASN A 99 18.44 -8.95 -5.60
N GLY A 100 18.83 -8.24 -6.67
CA GLY A 100 18.57 -8.68 -8.04
C GLY A 100 17.11 -8.60 -8.48
N ARG A 101 16.27 -7.88 -7.75
CA ARG A 101 14.86 -7.70 -8.06
C ARG A 101 14.54 -6.23 -8.31
N LEU A 102 13.78 -5.96 -9.36
CA LEU A 102 13.22 -4.66 -9.58
C LEU A 102 11.90 -4.57 -8.81
N THR A 103 11.83 -3.66 -7.83
CA THR A 103 10.58 -3.38 -7.14
C THR A 103 9.97 -2.12 -7.71
N ALA A 104 8.81 -2.24 -8.30
CA ALA A 104 8.00 -1.11 -8.70
C ALA A 104 7.07 -0.73 -7.54
N ASN A 105 7.15 0.52 -7.08
CA ASN A 105 6.13 1.06 -6.22
C ASN A 105 4.94 1.46 -7.11
N VAL A 106 3.93 0.64 -7.10
CA VAL A 106 2.67 1.02 -7.72
C VAL A 106 1.86 1.73 -6.64
N CYS A 107 1.66 3.03 -6.81
CA CYS A 107 0.78 3.81 -5.95
C CYS A 107 -0.66 3.61 -6.42
N TRP A 108 -1.48 3.23 -5.51
CA TRP A 108 -2.91 3.03 -5.74
C TRP A 108 -3.68 4.27 -5.35
#